data_344b7056b3890f09364152c4742ee56e
#
_entry.id   344b7056b3890f09364152c4742ee56e
#
_cell.length_a   1.000
_cell.length_b   1.000
_cell.length_c   1.000
_cell.angle_alpha   90.00
_cell.angle_beta   90.00
_cell.angle_gamma   90.00
#
_symmetry.space_group_name_H-M   'P 1'
#
loop_
_entity.id
_entity.type
_entity.pdbx_description
1 polymer ?
#
loop_
_entity_poly.entity_id
_entity_poly.type
_entity_poly.pdbx_seq_one_letter_code
_entity_poly.pdbx_strand_id
1 'polypeptide(L)'
;MNKQKRNLILAIAAAIAVVAAVIFIAIVGSTGRGSEKGTLTQYYTAMYTEEGGGMDAIVDCLVPSMQQEYYNTVTVGGTSFNQLVTWRMEAMNMVGSDIRVKVEIINDLAESSTDLAQIKMTYPTADRYHVVAFQMTLTGSEGSEDFVGVMPLVQMDGTWYMTTADAGLKRVMEGETAAE
;
A
#
# COMPACT_ATOMS: atom_id res chain seq x y z
N MET A 1 -35.51 -5.42 -36.52
CA MET A 1 -34.05 -5.13 -36.50
C MET A 1 -33.35 -6.19 -37.36
N ASN A 2 -32.62 -5.78 -38.40
CA ASN A 2 -31.96 -6.67 -39.34
C ASN A 2 -30.84 -7.47 -38.63
N LYS A 3 -30.71 -8.79 -38.95
CA LYS A 3 -29.74 -9.71 -38.35
C LYS A 3 -28.29 -9.16 -38.37
N GLN A 4 -27.95 -8.42 -39.41
CA GLN A 4 -26.66 -7.74 -39.58
C GLN A 4 -26.43 -6.61 -38.55
N LYS A 5 -27.45 -5.78 -38.26
CA LYS A 5 -27.37 -4.72 -37.25
C LYS A 5 -27.21 -5.28 -35.83
N ARG A 6 -27.90 -6.41 -35.55
CA ARG A 6 -27.79 -7.11 -34.25
C ARG A 6 -26.41 -7.68 -34.04
N ASN A 7 -25.80 -8.28 -35.05
CA ASN A 7 -24.44 -8.83 -34.95
C ASN A 7 -23.39 -7.74 -34.80
N LEU A 8 -23.57 -6.58 -35.46
CA LEU A 8 -22.68 -5.44 -35.30
C LEU A 8 -22.74 -4.85 -33.91
N ILE A 9 -23.95 -4.71 -33.32
CA ILE A 9 -24.12 -4.21 -31.95
C ILE A 9 -23.47 -5.18 -30.94
N LEU A 10 -23.64 -6.50 -31.12
CA LEU A 10 -23.01 -7.48 -30.26
C LEU A 10 -21.47 -7.46 -30.36
N ALA A 11 -20.92 -7.27 -31.56
CA ALA A 11 -19.49 -7.17 -31.76
C ALA A 11 -18.90 -5.90 -31.09
N ILE A 12 -19.58 -4.76 -31.19
CA ILE A 12 -19.17 -3.51 -30.53
C ILE A 12 -19.27 -3.67 -29.00
N ALA A 13 -20.34 -4.24 -28.48
CA ALA A 13 -20.49 -4.49 -27.03
C ALA A 13 -19.41 -5.43 -26.48
N ALA A 14 -19.05 -6.49 -27.23
CA ALA A 14 -17.98 -7.39 -26.87
C ALA A 14 -16.59 -6.67 -26.88
N ALA A 15 -16.34 -5.85 -27.89
CA ALA A 15 -15.10 -5.07 -27.96
C ALA A 15 -14.97 -4.07 -26.79
N ILE A 16 -16.06 -3.38 -26.45
CA ILE A 16 -16.08 -2.46 -25.28
C ILE A 16 -15.84 -3.22 -23.98
N ALA A 17 -16.45 -4.41 -23.81
CA ALA A 17 -16.25 -5.25 -22.62
C ALA A 17 -14.80 -5.72 -22.49
N VAL A 18 -14.14 -6.10 -23.59
CA VAL A 18 -12.72 -6.49 -23.60
C VAL A 18 -11.82 -5.31 -23.25
N VAL A 19 -12.06 -4.13 -23.85
CA VAL A 19 -11.29 -2.91 -23.53
C VAL A 19 -11.49 -2.50 -22.08
N ALA A 20 -12.72 -2.56 -21.55
CA ALA A 20 -13.00 -2.27 -20.16
C ALA A 20 -12.32 -3.27 -19.21
N ALA A 21 -12.31 -4.57 -19.55
CA ALA A 21 -11.60 -5.60 -18.79
C ALA A 21 -10.09 -5.39 -18.80
N VAL A 22 -9.50 -5.04 -19.94
CA VAL A 22 -8.06 -4.75 -20.05
C VAL A 22 -7.68 -3.49 -19.24
N ILE A 23 -8.50 -2.45 -19.30
CA ILE A 23 -8.30 -1.23 -18.48
C ILE A 23 -8.46 -1.56 -17.00
N PHE A 24 -9.45 -2.34 -16.62
CA PHE A 24 -9.67 -2.78 -15.23
C PHE A 24 -8.50 -3.63 -14.72
N ILE A 25 -8.01 -4.59 -15.51
CA ILE A 25 -6.82 -5.40 -15.16
C ILE A 25 -5.57 -4.51 -15.06
N ALA A 26 -5.38 -3.54 -15.95
CA ALA A 26 -4.27 -2.60 -15.89
C ALA A 26 -4.35 -1.69 -14.65
N ILE A 27 -5.54 -1.22 -14.28
CA ILE A 27 -5.76 -0.41 -13.08
C ILE A 27 -5.57 -1.26 -11.80
N VAL A 28 -6.17 -2.44 -11.74
CA VAL A 28 -6.03 -3.35 -10.59
C VAL A 28 -4.59 -3.89 -10.49
N GLY A 29 -3.94 -4.19 -11.61
CA GLY A 29 -2.53 -4.61 -11.64
C GLY A 29 -1.55 -3.50 -11.24
N SER A 30 -1.92 -2.22 -11.45
CA SER A 30 -1.11 -1.06 -11.04
C SER A 30 -1.40 -0.58 -9.61
N THR A 31 -2.52 -0.98 -9.02
CA THR A 31 -2.92 -0.65 -7.64
C THR A 31 -2.65 -1.79 -6.65
N GLY A 32 -2.34 -3.00 -7.13
CA GLY A 32 -1.98 -4.12 -6.28
C GLY A 32 -0.48 -4.17 -5.96
N ARG A 33 -0.08 -5.08 -5.05
CA ARG A 33 1.32 -5.29 -4.62
C ARG A 33 2.26 -5.85 -5.72
N GLY A 34 1.84 -5.83 -6.98
CA GLY A 34 2.68 -6.14 -8.15
C GLY A 34 3.69 -5.03 -8.50
N SER A 35 3.62 -3.88 -7.84
CA SER A 35 4.57 -2.77 -7.98
C SER A 35 4.86 -2.10 -6.63
N GLU A 36 6.01 -1.45 -6.51
CA GLU A 36 6.42 -0.68 -5.32
C GLU A 36 5.37 0.39 -4.99
N LYS A 37 4.97 1.16 -6.00
CA LYS A 37 3.92 2.17 -5.87
C LYS A 37 2.61 1.57 -5.38
N GLY A 38 2.21 0.42 -5.91
CA GLY A 38 1.00 -0.29 -5.51
C GLY A 38 1.04 -0.70 -4.05
N THR A 39 2.15 -1.26 -3.58
CA THR A 39 2.36 -1.65 -2.18
C THR A 39 2.26 -0.45 -1.24
N LEU A 40 2.97 0.65 -1.56
CA LEU A 40 2.92 1.86 -0.75
C LEU A 40 1.53 2.51 -0.76
N THR A 41 0.85 2.53 -1.92
CA THR A 41 -0.51 3.05 -2.01
C THR A 41 -1.47 2.23 -1.14
N GLN A 42 -1.39 0.90 -1.20
CA GLN A 42 -2.22 0.02 -0.36
C GLN A 42 -1.96 0.26 1.12
N TYR A 43 -0.69 0.32 1.53
CA TYR A 43 -0.28 0.53 2.92
C TYR A 43 -0.86 1.83 3.48
N TYR A 44 -0.61 2.97 2.82
CA TYR A 44 -1.07 4.27 3.31
C TYR A 44 -2.58 4.47 3.16
N THR A 45 -3.22 3.88 2.14
CA THR A 45 -4.68 3.90 2.03
C THR A 45 -5.32 3.14 3.20
N ALA A 46 -4.80 1.96 3.54
CA ALA A 46 -5.27 1.19 4.70
C ALA A 46 -5.08 1.93 6.03
N MET A 47 -3.98 2.68 6.16
CA MET A 47 -3.66 3.47 7.35
C MET A 47 -4.61 4.65 7.55
N TYR A 48 -4.86 5.43 6.50
CA TYR A 48 -5.54 6.72 6.61
C TYR A 48 -7.00 6.73 6.19
N THR A 49 -7.50 5.69 5.52
CA THR A 49 -8.89 5.63 5.06
C THR A 49 -9.65 4.42 5.62
N GLU A 50 -10.98 4.54 5.73
CA GLU A 50 -11.82 3.43 6.19
C GLU A 50 -11.92 2.33 5.12
N GLU A 51 -11.88 2.70 3.85
CA GLU A 51 -12.02 1.79 2.69
C GLU A 51 -10.78 0.92 2.46
N GLY A 52 -9.65 1.28 3.05
CA GLY A 52 -8.35 0.64 2.83
C GLY A 52 -8.16 -0.75 3.46
N GLY A 53 -9.16 -1.28 4.19
CA GLY A 53 -9.10 -2.63 4.76
C GLY A 53 -8.47 -2.73 6.16
N GLY A 54 -8.05 -1.62 6.75
CA GLY A 54 -7.59 -1.55 8.14
C GLY A 54 -6.24 -2.21 8.40
N MET A 55 -6.02 -2.67 9.64
CA MET A 55 -4.72 -3.15 10.09
C MET A 55 -4.22 -4.40 9.33
N ASP A 56 -5.10 -5.32 8.97
CA ASP A 56 -4.71 -6.51 8.20
C ASP A 56 -4.14 -6.13 6.84
N ALA A 57 -4.74 -5.16 6.15
CA ALA A 57 -4.24 -4.68 4.85
C ALA A 57 -2.90 -3.93 4.98
N ILE A 58 -2.65 -3.26 6.11
CA ILE A 58 -1.35 -2.65 6.44
C ILE A 58 -0.29 -3.75 6.62
N VAL A 59 -0.60 -4.74 7.46
CA VAL A 59 0.31 -5.85 7.79
C VAL A 59 0.62 -6.69 6.56
N ASP A 60 -0.34 -6.92 5.70
CA ASP A 60 -0.14 -7.63 4.43
C ASP A 60 0.91 -6.98 3.53
N CYS A 61 1.14 -5.68 3.64
CA CYS A 61 2.19 -4.99 2.88
C CYS A 61 3.61 -5.23 3.43
N LEU A 62 3.77 -5.79 4.61
CA LEU A 62 5.06 -6.09 5.23
C LEU A 62 5.60 -7.45 4.76
N VAL A 63 6.90 -7.67 4.91
CA VAL A 63 7.51 -8.98 4.66
C VAL A 63 6.92 -10.06 5.59
N PRO A 64 6.84 -11.33 5.13
CA PRO A 64 6.18 -12.41 5.88
C PRO A 64 6.66 -12.60 7.33
N SER A 65 7.95 -12.36 7.61
CA SER A 65 8.50 -12.43 8.96
C SER A 65 7.88 -11.38 9.90
N MET A 66 7.67 -10.16 9.42
CA MET A 66 7.03 -9.09 10.19
C MET A 66 5.52 -9.32 10.33
N GLN A 67 4.86 -9.88 9.32
CA GLN A 67 3.47 -10.31 9.43
C GLN A 67 3.31 -11.34 10.55
N GLN A 68 4.17 -12.35 10.58
CA GLN A 68 4.15 -13.38 11.62
C GLN A 68 4.41 -12.81 13.03
N GLU A 69 5.35 -11.85 13.14
CA GLU A 69 5.62 -11.16 14.40
C GLU A 69 4.39 -10.38 14.87
N TYR A 70 3.75 -9.62 13.99
CA TYR A 70 2.50 -8.91 14.28
C TYR A 70 1.42 -9.87 14.81
N TYR A 71 1.10 -10.94 14.08
CA TYR A 71 0.05 -11.88 14.47
C TYR A 71 0.35 -12.64 15.76
N ASN A 72 1.62 -12.87 16.07
CA ASN A 72 2.02 -13.47 17.35
C ASN A 72 1.82 -12.52 18.54
N THR A 73 1.99 -11.22 18.31
CA THR A 73 1.93 -10.18 19.36
C THR A 73 0.50 -9.70 19.60
N VAL A 74 -0.25 -9.46 18.53
CA VAL A 74 -1.57 -8.79 18.57
C VAL A 74 -2.70 -9.70 19.03
N THR A 75 -2.48 -11.01 19.16
CA THR A 75 -3.48 -11.93 19.71
C THR A 75 -3.93 -11.57 21.16
N VAL A 76 -3.34 -10.54 21.77
CA VAL A 76 -3.51 -10.21 23.20
C VAL A 76 -4.21 -8.88 23.49
N GLY A 77 -4.58 -8.01 22.51
CA GLY A 77 -5.31 -6.81 22.90
C GLY A 77 -5.57 -5.74 21.83
N GLY A 78 -6.59 -4.94 22.02
CA GLY A 78 -7.12 -3.89 21.15
C GLY A 78 -6.20 -2.71 20.75
N THR A 79 -4.89 -2.82 20.96
CA THR A 79 -3.89 -1.80 20.68
C THR A 79 -3.85 -1.40 19.19
N SER A 80 -4.00 -2.38 18.29
CA SER A 80 -4.00 -2.15 16.84
C SER A 80 -5.18 -1.32 16.35
N PHE A 81 -6.37 -1.50 16.94
CA PHE A 81 -7.53 -0.69 16.62
C PHE A 81 -7.33 0.77 17.06
N ASN A 82 -6.84 1.00 18.26
CA ASN A 82 -6.57 2.33 18.78
C ASN A 82 -5.53 3.07 17.92
N GLN A 83 -4.47 2.38 17.48
CA GLN A 83 -3.46 2.99 16.61
C GLN A 83 -4.05 3.40 15.26
N LEU A 84 -4.91 2.56 14.67
CA LEU A 84 -5.58 2.88 13.41
C LEU A 84 -6.49 4.10 13.55
N VAL A 85 -7.25 4.19 14.64
CA VAL A 85 -8.08 5.36 14.96
C VAL A 85 -7.20 6.61 15.10
N THR A 86 -6.06 6.52 15.79
CA THR A 86 -5.12 7.63 15.95
C THR A 86 -4.62 8.16 14.61
N TRP A 87 -4.13 7.31 13.72
CA TRP A 87 -3.67 7.74 12.39
C TRP A 87 -4.76 8.43 11.57
N ARG A 88 -5.98 7.89 11.61
CA ARG A 88 -7.11 8.48 10.88
C ARG A 88 -7.52 9.83 11.45
N MET A 89 -7.52 9.97 12.78
CA MET A 89 -7.78 11.26 13.43
C MET A 89 -6.70 12.29 13.11
N GLU A 90 -5.42 11.90 13.11
CA GLU A 90 -4.32 12.78 12.71
C GLU A 90 -4.50 13.25 11.27
N ALA A 91 -4.81 12.35 10.34
CA ALA A 91 -5.07 12.71 8.95
C ALA A 91 -6.29 13.64 8.81
N MET A 92 -7.40 13.37 9.52
CA MET A 92 -8.57 14.25 9.54
C MET A 92 -8.26 15.64 10.08
N ASN A 93 -7.39 15.74 11.09
CA ASN A 93 -6.97 17.04 11.64
C ASN A 93 -6.07 17.82 10.66
N MET A 94 -5.38 17.14 9.73
CA MET A 94 -4.54 17.80 8.73
C MET A 94 -5.30 18.24 7.48
N VAL A 95 -6.19 17.40 6.97
CA VAL A 95 -6.79 17.63 5.64
C VAL A 95 -8.34 17.61 5.64
N GLY A 96 -8.97 17.39 6.78
CA GLY A 96 -10.43 17.27 6.90
C GLY A 96 -10.94 15.86 6.57
N SER A 97 -12.23 15.76 6.23
CA SER A 97 -12.90 14.50 5.86
C SER A 97 -12.62 14.08 4.41
N ASP A 98 -13.18 12.92 4.01
CA ASP A 98 -13.09 12.37 2.65
C ASP A 98 -11.64 12.16 2.16
N ILE A 99 -10.82 11.59 3.03
CA ILE A 99 -9.38 11.44 2.83
C ILE A 99 -9.11 10.52 1.64
N ARG A 100 -8.23 11.00 0.76
CA ARG A 100 -7.67 10.24 -0.37
C ARG A 100 -6.16 10.22 -0.27
N VAL A 101 -5.59 9.08 -0.60
CA VAL A 101 -4.14 8.86 -0.59
C VAL A 101 -3.65 8.72 -2.03
N LYS A 102 -2.61 9.47 -2.38
CA LYS A 102 -1.87 9.32 -3.63
C LYS A 102 -0.40 9.09 -3.29
N VAL A 103 0.22 8.10 -3.91
CA VAL A 103 1.66 7.85 -3.79
C VAL A 103 2.31 8.00 -5.15
N GLU A 104 3.44 8.67 -5.20
CA GLU A 104 4.30 8.77 -6.38
C GLU A 104 5.73 8.40 -6.02
N ILE A 105 6.35 7.53 -6.84
CA ILE A 105 7.77 7.23 -6.71
C ILE A 105 8.53 8.39 -7.35
N ILE A 106 9.42 9.02 -6.57
CA ILE A 106 10.22 10.16 -7.02
C ILE A 106 11.50 9.64 -7.68
N ASN A 107 12.15 8.66 -7.06
CA ASN A 107 13.40 8.11 -7.54
C ASN A 107 13.67 6.72 -6.93
N ASP A 108 14.34 5.84 -7.68
CA ASP A 108 14.99 4.66 -7.16
C ASP A 108 16.36 5.07 -6.64
N LEU A 109 16.62 4.83 -5.35
CA LEU A 109 17.93 5.08 -4.77
C LEU A 109 18.91 4.01 -5.27
N ALA A 110 20.09 4.46 -5.68
CA ALA A 110 21.09 3.63 -6.35
C ALA A 110 21.42 2.33 -5.58
N GLU A 111 21.71 1.27 -6.33
CA GLU A 111 22.09 -0.07 -5.81
C GLU A 111 23.30 -0.09 -4.87
N SER A 112 24.04 1.01 -4.77
CA SER A 112 25.24 1.18 -3.92
C SER A 112 24.95 1.65 -2.49
N SER A 113 23.66 1.81 -2.09
CA SER A 113 23.33 2.22 -0.73
C SER A 113 23.68 1.11 0.28
N THR A 114 24.19 1.49 1.45
CA THR A 114 24.43 0.57 2.57
C THR A 114 23.15 -0.18 2.95
N ASP A 115 22.02 0.49 2.84
CA ASP A 115 20.70 -0.06 3.14
C ASP A 115 20.34 -1.22 2.22
N LEU A 116 20.63 -1.11 0.93
CA LEU A 116 20.38 -2.19 -0.04
C LEU A 116 21.24 -3.42 0.25
N ALA A 117 22.51 -3.24 0.63
CA ALA A 117 23.39 -4.35 1.00
C ALA A 117 22.85 -5.09 2.24
N GLN A 118 22.37 -4.36 3.24
CA GLN A 118 21.78 -4.94 4.45
C GLN A 118 20.48 -5.70 4.14
N ILE A 119 19.61 -5.15 3.29
CA ILE A 119 18.37 -5.81 2.87
C ILE A 119 18.66 -7.13 2.13
N LYS A 120 19.63 -7.14 1.20
CA LYS A 120 20.06 -8.34 0.49
C LYS A 120 20.59 -9.43 1.44
N MET A 121 21.28 -9.04 2.52
CA MET A 121 21.73 -9.98 3.55
C MET A 121 20.59 -10.54 4.38
N THR A 122 19.57 -9.71 4.67
CA THR A 122 18.42 -10.10 5.50
C THR A 122 17.43 -10.97 4.72
N TYR A 123 17.24 -10.70 3.43
CA TYR A 123 16.28 -11.39 2.56
C TYR A 123 16.96 -12.02 1.34
N PRO A 124 17.87 -12.98 1.51
CA PRO A 124 18.71 -13.51 0.42
C PRO A 124 17.92 -14.26 -0.68
N THR A 125 16.67 -14.62 -0.40
CA THR A 125 15.78 -15.35 -1.33
C THR A 125 14.82 -14.45 -2.09
N ALA A 126 14.86 -13.13 -1.88
CA ALA A 126 14.01 -12.22 -2.62
C ALA A 126 14.45 -12.09 -4.09
N ASP A 127 13.48 -11.94 -4.98
CA ASP A 127 13.69 -11.82 -6.43
C ASP A 127 14.32 -10.48 -6.81
N ARG A 128 13.88 -9.40 -6.14
CA ARG A 128 14.34 -8.01 -6.35
C ARG A 128 14.41 -7.24 -5.05
N TYR A 129 15.21 -6.17 -5.09
CA TYR A 129 15.46 -5.27 -3.96
C TYR A 129 15.46 -3.83 -4.46
N HIS A 130 14.62 -2.98 -3.87
CA HIS A 130 14.61 -1.55 -4.18
C HIS A 130 14.57 -0.72 -2.90
N VAL A 131 15.20 0.44 -2.93
CA VAL A 131 15.03 1.50 -1.94
C VAL A 131 14.49 2.69 -2.71
N VAL A 132 13.23 3.02 -2.48
CA VAL A 132 12.54 4.06 -3.24
C VAL A 132 12.33 5.31 -2.40
N ALA A 133 12.62 6.48 -2.98
CA ALA A 133 12.11 7.74 -2.48
C ALA A 133 10.71 7.97 -3.06
N PHE A 134 9.75 8.31 -2.22
CA PHE A 134 8.36 8.51 -2.64
C PHE A 134 7.78 9.78 -2.02
N GLN A 135 6.79 10.33 -2.68
CA GLN A 135 5.90 11.36 -2.17
C GLN A 135 4.53 10.74 -1.93
N MET A 136 3.98 10.96 -0.75
CA MET A 136 2.60 10.65 -0.42
C MET A 136 1.84 11.97 -0.26
N THR A 137 0.72 12.10 -0.94
CA THR A 137 -0.22 13.22 -0.81
C THR A 137 -1.48 12.73 -0.13
N LEU A 138 -1.83 13.33 1.01
CA LEU A 138 -3.15 13.22 1.62
C LEU A 138 -4.00 14.39 1.10
N THR A 139 -5.21 14.11 0.65
CA THR A 139 -6.17 15.11 0.20
C THR A 139 -7.49 14.87 0.89
N GLY A 140 -8.11 15.89 1.46
CA GLY A 140 -9.42 15.84 2.11
C GLY A 140 -10.23 17.08 1.84
N SER A 141 -11.32 17.28 2.61
CA SER A 141 -12.26 18.40 2.42
C SER A 141 -11.65 19.77 2.73
N GLU A 142 -10.57 19.84 3.52
CA GLU A 142 -9.97 21.11 3.98
C GLU A 142 -8.64 21.42 3.26
N GLY A 143 -8.12 20.49 2.45
CA GLY A 143 -6.89 20.72 1.70
C GLY A 143 -6.10 19.47 1.37
N SER A 144 -4.81 19.66 1.15
CA SER A 144 -3.87 18.59 0.85
C SER A 144 -2.55 18.80 1.59
N GLU A 145 -1.94 17.72 2.05
CA GLU A 145 -0.63 17.68 2.68
C GLU A 145 0.28 16.67 1.97
N ASP A 146 1.53 17.05 1.76
CA ASP A 146 2.55 16.24 1.08
C ASP A 146 3.60 15.76 2.09
N PHE A 147 3.92 14.47 1.98
CA PHE A 147 4.95 13.80 2.77
C PHE A 147 5.96 13.14 1.85
N VAL A 148 7.24 13.26 2.17
CA VAL A 148 8.32 12.59 1.44
C VAL A 148 8.96 11.56 2.35
N GLY A 149 9.16 10.37 1.83
CA GLY A 149 9.76 9.26 2.57
C GLY A 149 10.70 8.43 1.72
N VAL A 150 11.43 7.56 2.38
CA VAL A 150 12.27 6.52 1.76
C VAL A 150 11.83 5.17 2.29
N MET A 151 11.58 4.22 1.39
CA MET A 151 11.10 2.90 1.75
C MET A 151 11.94 1.82 1.10
N PRO A 152 12.55 0.94 1.91
CA PRO A 152 13.16 -0.28 1.41
C PRO A 152 12.11 -1.35 1.16
N LEU A 153 12.15 -1.95 -0.03
CA LEU A 153 11.20 -2.93 -0.54
C LEU A 153 11.92 -4.17 -1.08
N VAL A 154 11.28 -5.31 -0.96
CA VAL A 154 11.71 -6.56 -1.58
C VAL A 154 10.56 -7.16 -2.38
N GLN A 155 10.89 -7.82 -3.48
CA GLN A 155 9.93 -8.61 -4.25
C GLN A 155 10.15 -10.10 -3.97
N MET A 156 9.07 -10.80 -3.66
CA MET A 156 9.05 -12.27 -3.48
C MET A 156 7.84 -12.81 -4.25
N ASP A 157 8.06 -13.77 -5.12
CA ASP A 157 7.00 -14.38 -5.95
C ASP A 157 6.15 -13.35 -6.70
N GLY A 158 6.80 -12.31 -7.25
CA GLY A 158 6.15 -11.23 -7.99
C GLY A 158 5.43 -10.19 -7.15
N THR A 159 5.38 -10.35 -5.82
CA THR A 159 4.72 -9.42 -4.88
C THR A 159 5.76 -8.57 -4.16
N TRP A 160 5.53 -7.25 -4.10
CA TRP A 160 6.37 -6.33 -3.35
C TRP A 160 5.93 -6.22 -1.90
N TYR A 161 6.92 -6.15 -1.02
CA TYR A 161 6.76 -6.04 0.43
C TYR A 161 7.67 -4.97 1.00
N MET A 162 7.19 -4.25 2.00
CA MET A 162 7.98 -3.33 2.80
C MET A 162 8.82 -4.12 3.81
N THR A 163 10.08 -3.75 3.97
CA THR A 163 11.00 -4.38 4.92
C THR A 163 11.06 -3.66 6.27
N THR A 164 10.29 -2.59 6.42
CA THR A 164 10.17 -1.82 7.66
C THR A 164 8.75 -1.31 7.83
N ALA A 165 8.32 -1.18 9.07
CA ALA A 165 7.07 -0.56 9.46
C ALA A 165 7.32 0.87 9.95
N ASP A 166 6.29 1.71 9.94
CA ASP A 166 6.38 3.01 10.59
C ASP A 166 6.46 2.88 12.13
N ALA A 167 6.75 4.00 12.81
CA ALA A 167 6.96 4.00 14.26
C ALA A 167 5.70 3.57 15.05
N GLY A 168 4.50 3.90 14.55
CA GLY A 168 3.25 3.54 15.20
C GLY A 168 2.99 2.04 15.11
N LEU A 169 3.19 1.44 13.93
CA LEU A 169 3.04 0.00 13.76
C LEU A 169 4.10 -0.80 14.53
N LYS A 170 5.34 -0.30 14.60
CA LYS A 170 6.38 -0.91 15.43
C LYS A 170 5.97 -0.98 16.90
N ARG A 171 5.43 0.11 17.45
CA ARG A 171 4.91 0.12 18.84
C ARG A 171 3.80 -0.90 19.05
N VAL A 172 2.89 -1.03 18.08
CA VAL A 172 1.84 -2.08 18.13
C VAL A 172 2.45 -3.48 18.14
N MET A 173 3.46 -3.73 17.31
CA MET A 173 4.16 -5.03 17.24
C MET A 173 4.98 -5.31 18.51
N GLU A 174 5.50 -4.30 19.17
CA GLU A 174 6.24 -4.41 20.44
C GLU A 174 5.30 -4.52 21.65
N GLY A 175 3.99 -4.43 21.45
CA GLY A 175 2.98 -4.55 22.52
C GLY A 175 2.89 -3.31 23.40
N GLU A 176 3.44 -2.17 22.95
CA GLU A 176 3.33 -0.90 23.66
C GLU A 176 1.92 -0.32 23.49
N THR A 177 1.26 -0.04 24.61
CA THR A 177 0.00 0.73 24.58
C THR A 177 0.32 2.16 24.14
N ALA A 178 -0.52 2.73 23.26
CA ALA A 178 -0.45 4.16 22.97
C ALA A 178 -0.44 4.92 24.30
N ALA A 179 0.57 5.75 24.51
CA ALA A 179 0.61 6.62 25.69
C ALA A 179 -0.63 7.53 25.65
N GLU A 180 -1.42 7.52 26.73
CA GLU A 180 -2.58 8.40 26.94
C GLU A 180 -2.15 9.89 26.95
#